data_1047b5c73c60d6e5eb5dadefb87104a5
#
_entry.id   1047b5c73c60d6e5eb5dadefb87104a5
#
_cell.length_a   1.000
_cell.length_b   1.000
_cell.length_c   1.000
_cell.angle_alpha   90.00
_cell.angle_beta   90.00
_cell.angle_gamma   90.00
#
_symmetry.space_group_name_H-M   'P 1'
#
loop_
_entity.id
_entity.type
_entity.pdbx_description
1 polymer ?
#
loop_
_entity_poly.entity_id
_entity_poly.type
_entity_poly.pdbx_seq_one_letter_code
_entity_poly.pdbx_strand_id
1 'polypeptide(L)'
;MKVLVIGSVGSGKTTYSKKISDIYGIDKYEIDSIVHDDYNNIKRSEIEIKKVIEDIDRNEDWIIEGVLRKNMDYLLDMADKIVLLDTKYNTRRIRIIKRYIKQKLRIEKSNYKPSIKMLKQMLIWNKRFEYNKKELILKLDNYYDKLRIV
;
A
#
# COMPACT_ATOMS: atom_id res chain seq x y z
N MET A 1 -7.79 -2.94 16.87
CA MET A 1 -6.72 -2.02 16.39
C MET A 1 -6.70 -1.98 14.87
N LYS A 2 -7.03 -0.84 14.29
CA LYS A 2 -7.12 -0.63 12.85
C LYS A 2 -5.91 0.19 12.37
N VAL A 3 -5.05 -0.41 11.55
CA VAL A 3 -3.79 0.22 11.10
C VAL A 3 -3.77 0.39 9.59
N LEU A 4 -3.64 1.64 9.14
CA LEU A 4 -3.46 1.95 7.73
C LEU A 4 -1.97 2.26 7.45
N VAL A 5 -1.34 1.46 6.61
CA VAL A 5 0.08 1.64 6.22
C VAL A 5 0.17 2.11 4.79
N ILE A 6 0.55 3.36 4.59
CA ILE A 6 0.61 4.00 3.28
C ILE A 6 2.03 4.41 2.89
N GLY A 7 2.24 4.56 1.60
CA GLY A 7 3.52 4.99 1.04
C GLY A 7 3.66 4.59 -0.42
N SER A 8 4.76 5.00 -1.04
CA SER A 8 5.05 4.72 -2.46
C SER A 8 5.37 3.26 -2.74
N VAL A 9 5.40 2.88 -4.00
CA VAL A 9 6.00 1.62 -4.46
C VAL A 9 7.47 1.54 -4.00
N GLY A 10 7.88 0.38 -3.49
CA GLY A 10 9.24 0.16 -2.98
C GLY A 10 9.55 0.79 -1.61
N SER A 11 8.57 1.40 -0.92
CA SER A 11 8.79 1.98 0.42
C SER A 11 8.97 0.94 1.53
N GLY A 12 8.52 -0.30 1.32
CA GLY A 12 8.63 -1.38 2.32
C GLY A 12 7.36 -1.61 3.12
N LYS A 13 6.21 -1.11 2.67
CA LYS A 13 4.90 -1.29 3.32
C LYS A 13 4.60 -2.75 3.66
N THR A 14 4.72 -3.64 2.69
CA THR A 14 4.41 -5.06 2.87
C THR A 14 5.28 -5.71 3.95
N THR A 15 6.57 -5.35 4.00
CA THR A 15 7.48 -5.84 5.06
C THR A 15 7.10 -5.28 6.43
N TYR A 16 6.77 -4.00 6.50
CA TYR A 16 6.37 -3.33 7.73
C TYR A 16 5.04 -3.88 8.25
N SER A 17 4.04 -3.99 7.38
CA SER A 17 2.70 -4.51 7.70
C SER A 17 2.77 -5.97 8.13
N LYS A 18 3.58 -6.80 7.43
CA LYS A 18 3.80 -8.19 7.84
C LYS A 18 4.38 -8.28 9.25
N LYS A 19 5.38 -7.46 9.58
CA LYS A 19 5.98 -7.45 10.91
C LYS A 19 4.94 -7.11 12.00
N ILE A 20 4.06 -6.15 11.75
CA ILE A 20 2.98 -5.80 12.69
C ILE A 20 1.98 -6.96 12.79
N SER A 21 1.57 -7.52 11.66
CA SER A 21 0.67 -8.67 11.61
C SER A 21 1.21 -9.85 12.43
N ASP A 22 2.49 -10.19 12.23
CA ASP A 22 3.15 -11.31 12.94
C ASP A 22 3.24 -11.05 14.48
N ILE A 23 3.42 -9.79 14.91
CA ILE A 23 3.52 -9.43 16.34
C ILE A 23 2.16 -9.43 17.04
N TYR A 24 1.14 -8.91 16.39
CA TYR A 24 -0.18 -8.69 17.03
C TYR A 24 -1.23 -9.72 16.63
N GLY A 25 -0.93 -10.63 15.70
CA GLY A 25 -1.88 -11.64 15.22
C GLY A 25 -3.05 -11.04 14.42
N ILE A 26 -2.84 -9.88 13.76
CA ILE A 26 -3.88 -9.16 13.02
C ILE A 26 -3.74 -9.44 11.54
N ASP A 27 -4.85 -9.70 10.86
CA ASP A 27 -4.89 -9.95 9.42
C ASP A 27 -4.47 -8.72 8.61
N LYS A 28 -3.66 -8.98 7.57
CA LYS A 28 -3.14 -7.97 6.66
C LYS A 28 -3.82 -8.05 5.29
N TYR A 29 -4.25 -6.89 4.79
CA TYR A 29 -4.90 -6.71 3.50
C TYR A 29 -4.15 -5.71 2.64
N GLU A 30 -4.05 -5.97 1.34
CA GLU A 30 -3.40 -5.07 0.38
C GLU A 30 -4.46 -4.27 -0.39
N ILE A 31 -4.31 -2.95 -0.48
CA ILE A 31 -5.24 -2.08 -1.24
C ILE A 31 -5.37 -2.56 -2.69
N ASP A 32 -4.28 -3.05 -3.28
CA ASP A 32 -4.33 -3.54 -4.65
C ASP A 32 -5.23 -4.78 -4.80
N SER A 33 -5.21 -5.72 -3.86
CA SER A 33 -6.11 -6.89 -3.83
C SER A 33 -7.54 -6.52 -3.44
N ILE A 34 -7.74 -5.45 -2.66
CA ILE A 34 -9.08 -4.90 -2.39
C ILE A 34 -9.68 -4.31 -3.67
N VAL A 35 -8.88 -3.60 -4.47
CA VAL A 35 -9.34 -2.93 -5.70
C VAL A 35 -9.46 -3.89 -6.88
N HIS A 36 -8.60 -4.89 -6.96
CA HIS A 36 -8.63 -5.89 -8.02
C HIS A 36 -9.02 -7.25 -7.44
N ASP A 37 -9.94 -7.91 -8.11
CA ASP A 37 -10.23 -9.30 -7.83
C ASP A 37 -9.13 -10.16 -8.48
N ASP A 38 -8.23 -10.68 -7.66
CA ASP A 38 -7.09 -11.49 -8.12
C ASP A 38 -7.54 -12.79 -8.81
N TYR A 39 -8.70 -13.33 -8.42
CA TYR A 39 -9.26 -14.55 -9.00
C TYR A 39 -9.79 -14.35 -10.42
N ASN A 40 -10.49 -13.23 -10.65
CA ASN A 40 -11.11 -12.91 -11.93
C ASN A 40 -10.28 -11.94 -12.77
N ASN A 41 -9.19 -11.39 -12.22
CA ASN A 41 -8.37 -10.33 -12.82
C ASN A 41 -9.18 -9.11 -13.27
N ILE A 42 -10.22 -8.77 -12.51
CA ILE A 42 -11.16 -7.67 -12.79
C ILE A 42 -11.00 -6.59 -11.72
N LYS A 43 -11.00 -5.35 -12.17
CA LYS A 43 -11.07 -4.19 -11.24
C LYS A 43 -12.48 -4.08 -10.69
N ARG A 44 -12.60 -4.10 -9.36
CA ARG A 44 -13.88 -3.92 -8.66
C ARG A 44 -14.41 -2.49 -8.85
N SER A 45 -15.72 -2.36 -8.89
CA SER A 45 -16.43 -1.07 -8.81
C SER A 45 -16.23 -0.45 -7.42
N GLU A 46 -16.52 0.84 -7.29
CA GLU A 46 -16.42 1.54 -5.98
C GLU A 46 -17.35 0.95 -4.92
N ILE A 47 -18.54 0.48 -5.33
CA ILE A 47 -19.50 -0.18 -4.44
C ILE A 47 -18.94 -1.50 -3.92
N GLU A 48 -18.36 -2.30 -4.79
CA GLU A 48 -17.73 -3.58 -4.40
C GLU A 48 -16.52 -3.36 -3.50
N ILE A 49 -15.68 -2.35 -3.79
CA ILE A 49 -14.54 -1.98 -2.93
C ILE A 49 -15.01 -1.62 -1.53
N LYS A 50 -16.05 -0.77 -1.41
CA LYS A 50 -16.61 -0.40 -0.11
C LYS A 50 -17.12 -1.61 0.64
N LYS A 51 -17.85 -2.51 -0.03
CA LYS A 51 -18.35 -3.74 0.57
C LYS A 51 -17.22 -4.64 1.10
N VAL A 52 -16.16 -4.81 0.34
CA VAL A 52 -14.97 -5.57 0.79
C VAL A 52 -14.34 -4.94 2.04
N ILE A 53 -14.25 -3.60 2.08
CA ILE A 53 -13.70 -2.90 3.25
C ILE A 53 -14.64 -3.00 4.46
N GLU A 54 -15.95 -2.91 4.26
CA GLU A 54 -16.93 -3.13 5.33
C GLU A 54 -16.85 -4.56 5.89
N ASP A 55 -16.65 -5.56 5.04
CA ASP A 55 -16.48 -6.95 5.46
C ASP A 55 -15.16 -7.13 6.27
N ILE A 56 -14.07 -6.47 5.86
CA ILE A 56 -12.82 -6.43 6.61
C ILE A 56 -13.03 -5.73 7.97
N ASP A 57 -13.77 -4.63 8.00
CA ASP A 57 -13.98 -3.81 9.20
C ASP A 57 -14.83 -4.50 10.28
N ARG A 58 -15.66 -5.47 9.90
CA ARG A 58 -16.42 -6.30 10.85
C ARG A 58 -15.55 -7.13 11.79
N ASN A 59 -14.30 -7.39 11.40
CA ASN A 59 -13.34 -8.11 12.25
C ASN A 59 -12.74 -7.22 13.37
N GLU A 60 -13.13 -5.94 13.46
CA GLU A 60 -12.68 -4.94 14.44
C GLU A 60 -11.17 -4.62 14.39
N ASP A 61 -10.34 -5.60 14.03
CA ASP A 61 -8.89 -5.46 13.89
C ASP A 61 -8.46 -5.72 12.44
N TRP A 62 -7.67 -4.81 11.87
CA TRP A 62 -7.11 -5.00 10.54
C TRP A 62 -5.84 -4.17 10.31
N ILE A 63 -5.01 -4.64 9.38
CA ILE A 63 -3.91 -3.89 8.79
C ILE A 63 -4.18 -3.78 7.30
N ILE A 64 -4.48 -2.57 6.81
CA ILE A 64 -4.61 -2.30 5.37
C ILE A 64 -3.37 -1.57 4.91
N GLU A 65 -2.72 -2.08 3.85
CA GLU A 65 -1.52 -1.48 3.31
C GLU A 65 -1.60 -1.19 1.81
N GLY A 66 -1.00 -0.10 1.38
CA GLY A 66 -0.92 0.21 -0.04
C GLY A 66 -0.62 1.66 -0.38
N VAL A 67 -0.85 2.01 -1.64
CA VAL A 67 -0.86 3.40 -2.08
C VAL A 67 -2.27 3.95 -1.90
N LEU A 68 -2.42 4.99 -1.09
CA LEU A 68 -3.73 5.62 -0.86
C LEU A 68 -4.28 6.19 -2.17
N ARG A 69 -5.49 5.80 -2.52
CA ARG A 69 -6.20 6.26 -3.72
C ARG A 69 -7.21 7.34 -3.35
N LYS A 70 -7.47 8.30 -4.26
CA LYS A 70 -8.37 9.45 -4.01
C LYS A 70 -9.75 9.06 -3.50
N ASN A 71 -10.31 7.97 -4.00
CA ASN A 71 -11.65 7.48 -3.61
C ASN A 71 -11.64 6.59 -2.35
N MET A 72 -10.52 6.48 -1.65
CA MET A 72 -10.35 5.66 -0.44
C MET A 72 -9.88 6.48 0.78
N ASP A 73 -10.07 7.78 0.73
CA ASP A 73 -9.69 8.69 1.83
C ASP A 73 -10.42 8.38 3.14
N TYR A 74 -11.62 7.77 3.06
CA TYR A 74 -12.37 7.31 4.24
C TYR A 74 -11.63 6.26 5.09
N LEU A 75 -10.63 5.56 4.53
CA LEU A 75 -9.75 4.69 5.32
C LEU A 75 -8.93 5.45 6.35
N LEU A 76 -8.64 6.74 6.09
CA LEU A 76 -7.96 7.60 7.05
C LEU A 76 -8.85 7.83 8.29
N ASP A 77 -10.16 7.99 8.08
CA ASP A 77 -11.11 8.19 9.18
C ASP A 77 -11.32 6.91 9.99
N MET A 78 -11.38 5.75 9.31
CA MET A 78 -11.61 4.43 9.92
C MET A 78 -10.42 3.91 10.73
N ALA A 79 -9.19 4.31 10.39
CA ALA A 79 -7.98 3.82 11.04
C ALA A 79 -7.78 4.42 12.44
N ASP A 80 -7.37 3.58 13.41
CA ASP A 80 -6.88 4.03 14.74
C ASP A 80 -5.45 4.57 14.64
N LYS A 81 -4.66 4.03 13.70
CA LYS A 81 -3.26 4.44 13.45
C LYS A 81 -2.98 4.51 11.95
N ILE A 82 -2.32 5.58 11.54
CA ILE A 82 -1.87 5.80 10.18
C ILE A 82 -0.34 5.82 10.16
N VAL A 83 0.26 4.99 9.34
CA VAL A 83 1.72 4.93 9.18
C VAL A 83 2.08 5.32 7.75
N LEU A 84 2.77 6.45 7.59
CA LEU A 84 3.34 6.85 6.31
C LEU A 84 4.80 6.40 6.23
N LEU A 85 5.10 5.47 5.31
CA LEU A 85 6.49 5.09 5.03
C LEU A 85 7.12 6.06 4.03
N ASP A 86 7.88 7.03 4.58
CA ASP A 86 8.56 8.08 3.82
C ASP A 86 10.00 7.70 3.46
N THR A 87 10.16 6.53 2.87
CA THR A 87 11.46 6.06 2.40
C THR A 87 12.00 6.96 1.28
N LYS A 88 13.29 7.30 1.33
CA LYS A 88 13.97 8.15 0.34
C LYS A 88 13.79 7.65 -1.10
N TYR A 89 13.60 8.57 -2.04
CA TYR A 89 13.38 8.29 -3.47
C TYR A 89 14.37 7.28 -4.06
N ASN A 90 15.67 7.51 -3.86
CA ASN A 90 16.72 6.64 -4.42
C ASN A 90 16.70 5.23 -3.80
N THR A 91 16.39 5.12 -2.52
CA THR A 91 16.25 3.81 -1.85
C THR A 91 15.09 3.02 -2.45
N ARG A 92 13.94 3.67 -2.68
CA ARG A 92 12.80 3.05 -3.34
C ARG A 92 13.13 2.62 -4.77
N ARG A 93 13.82 3.49 -5.53
CA ARG A 93 14.26 3.19 -6.90
C ARG A 93 15.13 1.95 -6.96
N ILE A 94 16.13 1.84 -6.08
CA ILE A 94 17.01 0.67 -5.99
C ILE A 94 16.20 -0.59 -5.64
N ARG A 95 15.29 -0.51 -4.68
CA ARG A 95 14.45 -1.64 -4.27
C ARG A 95 13.54 -2.11 -5.42
N ILE A 96 12.96 -1.21 -6.20
CA ILE A 96 12.14 -1.53 -7.38
C ILE A 96 12.96 -2.30 -8.42
N ILE A 97 14.17 -1.84 -8.73
CA ILE A 97 15.06 -2.50 -9.71
C ILE A 97 15.50 -3.88 -9.19
N LYS A 98 15.96 -3.96 -7.92
CA LYS A 98 16.35 -5.25 -7.31
C LYS A 98 15.21 -6.26 -7.29
N ARG A 99 13.99 -5.81 -6.95
CA ARG A 99 12.80 -6.66 -6.97
C ARG A 99 12.51 -7.18 -8.37
N TYR A 100 12.55 -6.32 -9.38
CA TYR A 100 12.38 -6.74 -10.78
C TYR A 100 13.38 -7.82 -11.19
N ILE A 101 14.68 -7.65 -10.86
CA ILE A 101 15.72 -8.64 -11.17
C ILE A 101 15.43 -9.96 -10.48
N LYS A 102 15.11 -9.95 -9.16
CA LYS A 102 14.78 -11.16 -8.41
C LYS A 102 13.55 -11.89 -8.97
N GLN A 103 12.51 -11.16 -9.35
CA GLN A 103 11.32 -11.71 -9.97
C GLN A 103 11.61 -12.29 -11.35
N LYS A 104 12.44 -11.62 -12.15
CA LYS A 104 12.87 -12.10 -13.48
C LYS A 104 13.68 -13.40 -13.36
N LEU A 105 14.52 -13.51 -12.34
CA LEU A 105 15.30 -14.70 -12.01
C LEU A 105 14.51 -15.78 -11.25
N ARG A 106 13.20 -15.56 -11.00
CA ARG A 106 12.33 -16.46 -10.24
C ARG A 106 12.78 -16.71 -8.78
N ILE A 107 13.61 -15.83 -8.23
CA ILE A 107 14.06 -15.88 -6.83
C ILE A 107 12.95 -15.36 -5.90
N GLU A 108 12.13 -14.42 -6.39
CA GLU A 108 11.02 -13.83 -5.66
C GLU A 108 9.71 -14.02 -6.46
N LYS A 109 8.62 -14.41 -5.76
CA LYS A 109 7.30 -14.54 -6.38
C LYS A 109 6.74 -13.18 -6.78
N SER A 110 5.94 -13.16 -7.84
CA SER A 110 5.25 -11.97 -8.32
C SER A 110 3.80 -12.31 -8.66
N ASN A 111 2.88 -11.44 -8.27
CA ASN A 111 1.46 -11.54 -8.62
C ASN A 111 1.16 -11.07 -10.06
N TYR A 112 2.20 -10.62 -10.77
CA TYR A 112 2.14 -10.17 -12.16
C TYR A 112 3.36 -10.69 -12.94
N LYS A 113 3.26 -10.72 -14.27
CA LYS A 113 4.39 -11.10 -15.12
C LYS A 113 5.46 -10.00 -15.11
N PRO A 114 6.69 -10.27 -14.60
CA PRO A 114 7.76 -9.29 -14.58
C PRO A 114 8.14 -8.88 -16.01
N SER A 115 7.95 -7.60 -16.33
CA SER A 115 8.26 -7.04 -17.63
C SER A 115 8.97 -5.69 -17.50
N ILE A 116 9.73 -5.32 -18.54
CA ILE A 116 10.38 -3.99 -18.62
C ILE A 116 9.32 -2.88 -18.58
N LYS A 117 8.15 -3.12 -19.19
CA LYS A 117 7.03 -2.18 -19.17
C LYS A 117 6.57 -1.92 -17.73
N MET A 118 6.40 -2.97 -16.93
CA MET A 118 6.01 -2.84 -15.52
C MET A 118 7.11 -2.16 -14.70
N LEU A 119 8.39 -2.49 -14.91
CA LEU A 119 9.50 -1.81 -14.27
C LEU A 119 9.48 -0.30 -14.54
N LYS A 120 9.36 0.10 -15.82
CA LYS A 120 9.23 1.51 -16.19
C LYS A 120 8.04 2.19 -15.50
N GLN A 121 6.90 1.52 -15.47
CA GLN A 121 5.70 2.03 -14.82
C GLN A 121 5.91 2.24 -13.30
N MET A 122 6.55 1.32 -12.62
CA MET A 122 6.87 1.45 -11.18
C MET A 122 7.84 2.60 -10.91
N LEU A 123 8.82 2.82 -11.79
CA LEU A 123 9.73 3.97 -11.67
C LEU A 123 9.01 5.30 -11.90
N ILE A 124 8.05 5.35 -12.84
CA ILE A 124 7.19 6.52 -13.05
C ILE A 124 6.33 6.78 -11.81
N TRP A 125 5.71 5.77 -11.22
CA TRP A 125 4.92 5.91 -9.99
C TRP A 125 5.77 6.40 -8.82
N ASN A 126 7.00 5.88 -8.68
CA ASN A 126 7.95 6.33 -7.66
C ASN A 126 8.27 7.82 -7.82
N LYS A 127 8.50 8.29 -9.05
CA LYS A 127 8.75 9.71 -9.35
C LYS A 127 7.50 10.57 -9.09
N ARG A 128 6.32 10.12 -9.53
CA ARG A 128 5.06 10.83 -9.31
C ARG A 128 4.75 11.00 -7.82
N PHE A 129 5.08 10.02 -7.00
CA PHE A 129 4.90 10.13 -5.56
C PHE A 129 5.70 11.30 -4.98
N GLU A 130 6.93 11.54 -5.41
CA GLU A 130 7.71 12.69 -4.93
C GLU A 130 7.03 14.03 -5.24
N TYR A 131 6.43 14.17 -6.42
CA TYR A 131 5.71 15.40 -6.77
C TYR A 131 4.46 15.61 -5.91
N ASN A 132 3.73 14.53 -5.60
CA ASN A 132 2.46 14.59 -4.88
C ASN A 132 2.64 14.46 -3.35
N LYS A 133 3.85 14.21 -2.89
CA LYS A 133 4.15 13.96 -1.46
C LYS A 133 3.74 15.12 -0.55
N LYS A 134 3.97 16.36 -0.98
CA LYS A 134 3.60 17.55 -0.18
C LYS A 134 2.09 17.62 0.04
N GLU A 135 1.31 17.37 -1.00
CA GLU A 135 -0.16 17.35 -0.93
C GLU A 135 -0.64 16.23 0.01
N LEU A 136 -0.02 15.04 -0.10
CA LEU A 136 -0.33 13.92 0.79
C LEU A 136 -0.04 14.27 2.26
N ILE A 137 1.12 14.86 2.56
CA ILE A 137 1.49 15.25 3.92
C ILE A 137 0.50 16.29 4.47
N LEU A 138 0.16 17.32 3.70
CA LEU A 138 -0.84 18.32 4.09
C LEU A 138 -2.21 17.70 4.40
N LYS A 139 -2.62 16.71 3.61
CA LYS A 139 -3.85 15.93 3.90
C LYS A 139 -3.74 15.17 5.22
N LEU A 140 -2.60 14.52 5.47
CA LEU A 140 -2.36 13.71 6.65
C LEU A 140 -2.20 14.55 7.92
N ASP A 141 -1.87 15.83 7.83
CA ASP A 141 -1.79 16.74 9.00
C ASP A 141 -3.12 16.85 9.73
N ASN A 142 -4.26 16.62 9.06
CA ASN A 142 -5.57 16.56 9.71
C ASN A 142 -5.73 15.35 10.66
N TYR A 143 -4.81 14.40 10.60
CA TYR A 143 -4.80 13.14 11.36
C TYR A 143 -3.56 13.00 12.24
N TYR A 144 -2.94 14.14 12.64
CA TYR A 144 -1.65 14.17 13.35
C TYR A 144 -1.64 13.34 14.64
N ASP A 145 -2.78 13.26 15.33
CA ASP A 145 -2.99 12.52 16.57
C ASP A 145 -2.78 11.01 16.43
N LYS A 146 -3.05 10.48 15.24
CA LYS A 146 -2.90 9.05 14.90
C LYS A 146 -1.88 8.76 13.79
N LEU A 147 -1.20 9.80 13.28
CA LEU A 147 -0.20 9.69 12.22
C LEU A 147 1.20 9.41 12.76
N ARG A 148 1.87 8.46 12.17
CA ARG A 148 3.31 8.21 12.35
C ARG A 148 4.02 8.20 10.99
N ILE A 149 5.05 9.03 10.84
CA ILE A 149 5.93 9.04 9.66
C ILE A 149 7.20 8.24 10.01
N VAL A 150 7.56 7.27 9.14
CA VAL A 150 8.68 6.34 9.32
C VAL A 150 9.59 6.33 8.11
#